data_4705a0146870a4057fed648fceac0330
#
_entry.id   4705a0146870a4057fed648fceac0330
#
_cell.length_a   1.000
_cell.length_b   1.000
_cell.length_c   1.000
_cell.angle_alpha   90.00
_cell.angle_beta   90.00
_cell.angle_gamma   90.00
#
_symmetry.space_group_name_H-M   'P 1'
#
loop_
_entity.id
_entity.type
_entity.pdbx_description
1 polymer ?
#
loop_
_entity_poly.entity_id
_entity_poly.type
_entity_poly.pdbx_seq_one_letter_code
_entity_poly.pdbx_strand_id
1 'polypeptide(L)'
;MELDKDLFCDMVKFYGNAFHLPPLAAKIYSYLIFDFERKGVPFDEFVEIFSASKSAVSSNLNLLLNLKIISDFNRIDERKRFFVMNEKFMKIRFGEIITRMEDELSILN
;
A
#
# COMPACT_ATOMS: atom_id res chain seq x y z
N MET A 1 -17.11 -0.37 4.01
CA MET A 1 -16.58 0.64 3.09
C MET A 1 -16.83 0.20 1.67
N GLU A 2 -17.52 1.02 0.89
CA GLU A 2 -17.68 0.73 -0.53
C GLU A 2 -16.43 1.16 -1.28
N LEU A 3 -15.89 0.25 -2.07
CA LEU A 3 -14.77 0.55 -2.94
C LEU A 3 -15.29 0.86 -4.33
N ASP A 4 -14.90 2.01 -4.86
CA ASP A 4 -15.07 2.28 -6.28
C ASP A 4 -14.09 1.37 -7.02
N LYS A 5 -14.62 0.40 -7.75
CA LYS A 5 -13.80 -0.62 -8.43
C LYS A 5 -12.88 -0.02 -9.48
N ASP A 6 -13.37 0.97 -10.22
CA ASP A 6 -12.57 1.60 -11.27
C ASP A 6 -11.43 2.41 -10.66
N LEU A 7 -11.70 3.18 -9.63
CA LEU A 7 -10.68 3.92 -8.90
C LEU A 7 -9.66 2.98 -8.28
N PHE A 8 -10.13 1.89 -7.66
CA PHE A 8 -9.24 0.89 -7.07
C PHE A 8 -8.30 0.29 -8.12
N CYS A 9 -8.83 -0.10 -9.28
CA CYS A 9 -8.01 -0.64 -10.36
C CYS A 9 -6.96 0.36 -10.85
N ASP A 10 -7.34 1.62 -10.97
CA ASP A 10 -6.40 2.69 -11.36
C ASP A 10 -5.31 2.87 -10.32
N MET A 11 -5.66 2.81 -9.05
CA MET A 11 -4.69 2.91 -7.96
C MET A 11 -3.72 1.73 -7.95
N VAL A 12 -4.21 0.51 -8.19
CA VAL A 12 -3.37 -0.68 -8.27
C VAL A 12 -2.33 -0.53 -9.37
N LYS A 13 -2.74 -0.05 -10.54
CA LYS A 13 -1.82 0.19 -11.66
C LYS A 13 -0.81 1.27 -11.31
N PHE A 14 -1.28 2.37 -10.72
CA PHE A 14 -0.42 3.49 -10.36
C PHE A 14 0.66 3.08 -9.36
N TYR A 15 0.26 2.44 -8.25
CA TYR A 15 1.22 2.05 -7.21
C TYR A 15 2.11 0.90 -7.66
N GLY A 16 1.57 -0.01 -8.47
CA GLY A 16 2.36 -1.09 -9.06
C GLY A 16 3.50 -0.54 -9.89
N ASN A 17 3.25 0.50 -10.68
CA ASN A 17 4.27 1.14 -11.50
C ASN A 17 5.19 2.04 -10.68
N ALA A 18 4.64 2.85 -9.79
CA ALA A 18 5.42 3.83 -9.02
C ALA A 18 6.43 3.16 -8.06
N PHE A 19 6.04 2.05 -7.44
CA PHE A 19 6.87 1.36 -6.47
C PHE A 19 7.38 -0.01 -6.95
N HIS A 20 7.14 -0.35 -8.21
CA HIS A 20 7.53 -1.64 -8.81
C HIS A 20 7.00 -2.83 -8.00
N LEU A 21 5.70 -2.80 -7.68
CA LEU A 21 5.07 -3.83 -6.86
C LEU A 21 4.47 -4.95 -7.69
N PRO A 22 4.58 -6.22 -7.21
CA PRO A 22 3.78 -7.30 -7.79
C PRO A 22 2.28 -7.02 -7.64
N PRO A 23 1.42 -7.66 -8.46
CA PRO A 23 -0.02 -7.34 -8.44
C PRO A 23 -0.70 -7.42 -7.08
N LEU A 24 -0.45 -8.47 -6.30
CA LEU A 24 -1.08 -8.61 -4.99
C LEU A 24 -0.58 -7.55 -4.00
N ALA A 25 0.71 -7.25 -4.03
CA ALA A 25 1.26 -6.18 -3.18
C ALA A 25 0.63 -4.83 -3.51
N ALA A 26 0.46 -4.53 -4.81
CA ALA A 26 -0.19 -3.30 -5.24
C ALA A 26 -1.65 -3.23 -4.79
N LYS A 27 -2.37 -4.36 -4.81
CA LYS A 27 -3.75 -4.45 -4.31
C LYS A 27 -3.82 -4.21 -2.80
N ILE A 28 -2.93 -4.84 -2.05
CA ILE A 28 -2.87 -4.67 -0.59
C ILE A 28 -2.58 -3.22 -0.25
N TYR A 29 -1.59 -2.63 -0.88
CA TYR A 29 -1.21 -1.24 -0.63
C TYR A 29 -2.37 -0.28 -0.96
N SER A 30 -3.01 -0.47 -2.12
CA SER A 30 -4.16 0.35 -2.53
C SER A 30 -5.30 0.25 -1.53
N TYR A 31 -5.56 -0.95 -1.01
CA TYR A 31 -6.59 -1.17 0.00
C TYR A 31 -6.28 -0.40 1.29
N LEU A 32 -5.02 -0.38 1.70
CA LEU A 32 -4.58 0.36 2.88
C LEU A 32 -4.71 1.88 2.72
N ILE A 33 -4.61 2.38 1.49
CA ILE A 33 -4.85 3.81 1.22
C ILE A 33 -6.31 4.17 1.53
N PHE A 34 -7.26 3.25 1.29
CA PHE A 34 -8.67 3.49 1.60
C PHE A 34 -8.97 3.45 3.11
N ASP A 35 -8.06 2.95 3.93
CA ASP A 35 -8.17 3.00 5.39
C ASP A 35 -7.72 4.40 5.87
N PHE A 36 -8.52 5.41 5.54
CA PHE A 36 -8.18 6.81 5.79
C PHE A 36 -7.94 7.13 7.27
N GLU A 37 -8.66 6.46 8.16
CA GLU A 37 -8.52 6.67 9.60
C GLU A 37 -7.36 5.87 10.19
N ARG A 38 -6.69 5.07 9.36
CA ARG A 38 -5.56 4.23 9.76
C ARG A 38 -5.89 3.35 10.97
N LYS A 39 -7.08 2.75 10.92
CA LYS A 39 -7.52 1.81 11.95
C LYS A 39 -6.73 0.52 11.94
N GLY A 40 -6.17 0.19 10.80
CA GLY A 40 -5.42 -1.03 10.60
C GLY A 40 -6.28 -2.15 10.03
N VAL A 41 -5.68 -2.95 9.16
CA VAL A 41 -6.33 -4.08 8.50
C VAL A 41 -5.61 -5.36 8.95
N PRO A 42 -6.34 -6.34 9.52
CA PRO A 42 -5.71 -7.57 9.95
C PRO A 42 -5.40 -8.50 8.77
N PHE A 43 -4.45 -9.39 8.98
CA PHE A 43 -3.98 -10.34 7.97
C PHE A 43 -5.12 -11.11 7.30
N ASP A 44 -6.04 -11.64 8.10
CA ASP A 44 -7.13 -12.49 7.59
C ASP A 44 -8.06 -11.74 6.64
N GLU A 45 -8.19 -10.43 6.82
CA GLU A 45 -9.03 -9.61 5.94
C GLU A 45 -8.47 -9.57 4.52
N PHE A 46 -7.15 -9.48 4.36
CA PHE A 46 -6.53 -9.51 3.03
C PHE A 46 -6.75 -10.86 2.35
N VAL A 47 -6.61 -11.94 3.10
CA VAL A 47 -6.85 -13.30 2.58
C VAL A 47 -8.27 -13.41 2.03
N GLU A 48 -9.24 -12.94 2.79
CA GLU A 48 -10.65 -13.00 2.44
C GLU A 48 -10.99 -12.12 1.24
N ILE A 49 -10.62 -10.83 1.30
CA ILE A 49 -10.98 -9.85 0.27
C ILE A 49 -10.38 -10.20 -1.08
N PHE A 50 -9.11 -10.60 -1.11
CA PHE A 50 -8.42 -10.87 -2.37
C PHE A 50 -8.46 -12.33 -2.78
N SER A 51 -9.12 -13.18 -1.99
CA SER A 51 -9.19 -14.63 -2.25
C SER A 51 -7.80 -15.23 -2.53
N ALA A 52 -6.80 -14.74 -1.80
CA ALA A 52 -5.42 -15.15 -1.96
C ALA A 52 -5.02 -16.15 -0.87
N SER A 53 -4.00 -16.96 -1.12
CA SER A 53 -3.49 -17.88 -0.13
C SER A 53 -2.80 -17.12 1.01
N LYS A 54 -2.76 -17.73 2.19
CA LYS A 54 -2.08 -17.14 3.34
C LYS A 54 -0.60 -16.89 3.06
N SER A 55 0.06 -17.81 2.34
CA SER A 55 1.47 -17.64 2.02
C SER A 55 1.70 -16.50 1.03
N ALA A 56 0.81 -16.33 0.05
CA ALA A 56 0.90 -15.21 -0.89
C ALA A 56 0.70 -13.86 -0.19
N VAL A 57 -0.29 -13.77 0.70
CA VAL A 57 -0.53 -12.55 1.47
C VAL A 57 0.66 -12.24 2.37
N SER A 58 1.17 -13.25 3.09
CA SER A 58 2.33 -13.09 3.97
C SER A 58 3.56 -12.60 3.21
N SER A 59 3.85 -13.23 2.07
CA SER A 59 4.98 -12.87 1.23
C SER A 59 4.90 -11.42 0.73
N ASN A 60 3.71 -11.00 0.29
CA ASN A 60 3.50 -9.65 -0.22
C ASN A 60 3.51 -8.60 0.88
N LEU A 61 2.97 -8.92 2.06
CA LEU A 61 3.05 -8.03 3.22
C LEU A 61 4.51 -7.83 3.66
N ASN A 62 5.30 -8.90 3.67
CA ASN A 62 6.72 -8.81 4.01
C ASN A 62 7.47 -7.92 3.01
N LEU A 63 7.16 -8.03 1.72
CA LEU A 63 7.73 -7.15 0.70
C LEU A 63 7.41 -5.68 1.02
N LEU A 64 6.15 -5.38 1.29
CA LEU A 64 5.72 -4.01 1.59
C LEU A 64 6.35 -3.47 2.88
N LEU A 65 6.48 -4.32 3.91
CA LEU A 65 7.16 -3.95 5.15
C LEU A 65 8.64 -3.68 4.91
N ASN A 66 9.30 -4.50 4.10
CA ASN A 66 10.72 -4.31 3.77
C ASN A 66 10.95 -3.03 2.98
N LEU A 67 10.01 -2.65 2.12
CA LEU A 67 10.05 -1.38 1.39
C LEU A 67 9.69 -0.19 2.30
N LYS A 68 9.21 -0.44 3.49
CA LYS A 68 8.82 0.57 4.50
C LYS A 68 7.67 1.46 4.06
N ILE A 69 6.88 1.02 3.08
CA ILE A 69 5.70 1.78 2.64
C ILE A 69 4.45 1.42 3.43
N ILE A 70 4.51 0.34 4.21
CA ILE A 70 3.49 0.00 5.20
C ILE A 70 4.17 -0.24 6.55
N SER A 71 3.39 -0.18 7.61
CA SER A 71 3.83 -0.58 8.95
C SER A 71 2.79 -1.48 9.59
N ASP A 72 3.17 -2.10 10.69
CA ASP A 72 2.30 -3.00 11.42
C ASP A 72 2.31 -2.66 12.90
N PHE A 73 1.23 -3.05 13.57
CA PHE A 73 1.11 -2.86 15.02
C PHE A 73 0.19 -3.93 15.61
N ASN A 74 0.31 -4.13 16.92
CA ASN A 74 -0.62 -4.96 17.68
C ASN A 74 -1.41 -4.05 18.63
N ARG A 75 -2.71 -4.31 18.76
CA ARG A 75 -3.52 -3.63 19.76
C ARG A 75 -3.29 -4.28 21.12
N ILE A 76 -3.40 -3.48 22.17
CA ILE A 76 -3.07 -3.91 23.55
C ILE A 76 -3.80 -5.20 23.95
N ASP A 77 -5.06 -5.32 23.57
CA ASP A 77 -5.91 -6.44 23.99
C ASP A 77 -6.04 -7.53 22.92
N GLU A 78 -5.30 -7.44 21.81
CA GLU A 78 -5.42 -8.38 20.71
C GLU A 78 -4.06 -8.91 20.27
N ARG A 79 -3.99 -10.22 19.97
CA ARG A 79 -2.78 -10.83 19.45
C ARG A 79 -2.59 -10.60 17.95
N LYS A 80 -3.62 -10.09 17.27
CA LYS A 80 -3.59 -9.89 15.83
C LYS A 80 -2.67 -8.74 15.45
N ARG A 81 -1.94 -8.93 14.36
CA ARG A 81 -1.22 -7.84 13.71
C ARG A 81 -2.15 -7.07 12.80
N PHE A 82 -2.06 -5.77 12.86
CA PHE A 82 -2.79 -4.87 11.98
C PHE A 82 -1.79 -4.13 11.10
N PHE A 83 -2.17 -3.89 9.87
CA PHE A 83 -1.31 -3.24 8.88
C PHE A 83 -1.90 -1.91 8.47
N VAL A 84 -1.05 -0.92 8.33
CA VAL A 84 -1.44 0.44 7.89
C VAL A 84 -0.43 0.96 6.90
N MET A 85 -0.87 1.89 6.07
CA MET A 85 0.01 2.64 5.20
C MET A 85 1.01 3.44 6.06
N ASN A 86 2.28 3.47 5.66
CA ASN A 86 3.29 4.32 6.31
C ASN A 86 3.25 5.70 5.66
N GLU A 87 2.50 6.60 6.25
CA GLU A 87 2.25 7.94 5.73
C GLU A 87 3.54 8.74 5.53
N LYS A 88 4.44 8.68 6.50
CA LYS A 88 5.71 9.41 6.42
C LYS A 88 6.55 8.98 5.23
N PHE A 89 6.67 7.68 5.03
CA PHE A 89 7.48 7.14 3.94
C PHE A 89 6.83 7.44 2.58
N MET A 90 5.50 7.37 2.51
CA MET A 90 4.75 7.71 1.31
C MET A 90 5.02 9.17 0.91
N LYS A 91 4.98 10.10 1.86
CA LYS A 91 5.26 11.51 1.59
C LYS A 91 6.66 11.73 1.02
N ILE A 92 7.66 11.04 1.57
CA ILE A 92 9.03 11.11 1.06
C ILE A 92 9.11 10.62 -0.37
N ARG A 93 8.52 9.45 -0.66
CA ARG A 93 8.56 8.85 -2.01
C ARG A 93 7.85 9.71 -3.04
N PHE A 94 6.67 10.21 -2.71
CA PHE A 94 5.95 11.12 -3.61
C PHE A 94 6.69 12.44 -3.82
N GLY A 95 7.33 12.96 -2.76
CA GLY A 95 8.17 14.14 -2.87
C GLY A 95 9.30 13.95 -3.87
N GLU A 96 9.96 12.80 -3.83
CA GLU A 96 11.02 12.44 -4.79
C GLU A 96 10.49 12.37 -6.22
N ILE A 97 9.33 11.77 -6.42
CA ILE A 97 8.70 11.66 -7.73
C ILE A 97 8.36 13.06 -8.29
N ILE A 98 7.76 13.90 -7.45
CA ILE A 98 7.39 15.26 -7.83
C ILE A 98 8.63 16.09 -8.21
N THR A 99 9.68 16.00 -7.39
CA THR A 99 10.93 16.71 -7.65
C THR A 99 11.53 16.29 -8.99
N ARG A 100 11.53 15.00 -9.29
CA ARG A 100 12.02 14.49 -10.57
C ARG A 100 11.22 15.03 -11.74
N MET A 101 9.90 15.08 -11.61
CA MET A 101 9.02 15.61 -12.65
C MET A 101 9.27 17.10 -12.88
N GLU A 102 9.47 17.88 -11.81
CA GLU A 102 9.79 19.30 -11.91
C GLU A 102 11.13 19.53 -12.60
N ASP A 103 12.12 18.71 -12.28
CA ASP A 103 13.44 18.78 -12.92
C ASP A 103 13.35 18.48 -14.42
N GLU A 104 12.56 17.46 -14.80
CA GLU A 104 12.34 17.14 -16.21
C GLU A 104 11.66 18.28 -16.96
N LEU A 105 10.66 18.91 -16.33
CA LEU A 105 9.99 20.07 -16.92
C LEU A 105 10.94 21.28 -17.07
N SER A 106 11.84 21.48 -16.10
CA SER A 106 12.86 22.53 -16.19
C SER A 106 13.78 22.35 -17.39
N ILE A 107 14.16 21.12 -17.69
CA ILE A 107 15.02 20.79 -18.83
C ILE A 107 14.33 21.10 -20.15
N LEU A 108 13.00 20.88 -20.21
CA LEU A 108 12.22 21.12 -21.42
C LEU A 108 11.94 22.62 -21.68
N ASN A 109 12.04 23.42 -20.66
CA ASN A 109 11.89 24.89 -20.80
C ASN A 109 13.23 25.53 -21.06
#